data_ae5c8603204b3bc86fd69e12ce45b705
#
_entry.id   ae5c8603204b3bc86fd69e12ce45b705
#
_cell.length_a   1.000
_cell.length_b   1.000
_cell.length_c   1.000
_cell.angle_alpha   90.00
_cell.angle_beta   90.00
_cell.angle_gamma   90.00
#
_symmetry.space_group_name_H-M   'P 1'
#
loop_
_entity.id
_entity.type
_entity.pdbx_description
1 polymer ?
#
loop_
_entity_poly.entity_id
_entity_poly.type
_entity_poly.pdbx_seq_one_letter_code
_entity_poly.pdbx_strand_id
1 'polypeptide(L)'
;MSKVKSIYNEEYLPFMIRYGRLTLSLGIIAALVPGIILSFGFGIMPPISALLASTMAIVSMSAPNYIIEPVSYSPILGIPGTYMSFLSGNISNMRLPCSIAAQKAAEVESGTEEGSIISTIGIAVSILVNISILTIGVILGGSVLSKIPA
;
A
#
# COMPACT_ATOMS: atom_id res chain seq x y z
N MET A 1 -11.74 -31.12 3.55
CA MET A 1 -11.08 -29.79 3.53
C MET A 1 -10.09 -29.76 4.68
N SER A 2 -8.87 -29.27 4.47
CA SER A 2 -7.91 -29.14 5.59
C SER A 2 -8.45 -28.09 6.58
N LYS A 3 -8.15 -28.25 7.86
CA LYS A 3 -8.55 -27.30 8.93
C LYS A 3 -8.07 -25.87 8.63
N VAL A 4 -6.93 -25.73 7.99
CA VAL A 4 -6.37 -24.45 7.56
C VAL A 4 -7.28 -23.77 6.55
N LYS A 5 -7.79 -24.51 5.57
CA LYS A 5 -8.67 -23.99 4.52
C LYS A 5 -10.01 -23.47 5.07
N SER A 6 -10.58 -24.14 6.08
CA SER A 6 -11.83 -23.65 6.69
C SER A 6 -11.59 -22.37 7.48
N ILE A 7 -10.56 -22.31 8.32
CA ILE A 7 -10.20 -21.10 9.08
C ILE A 7 -9.88 -19.93 8.15
N TYR A 8 -9.12 -20.18 7.09
CA TYR A 8 -8.77 -19.14 6.12
C TYR A 8 -10.02 -18.54 5.46
N ASN A 9 -10.95 -19.36 4.96
CA ASN A 9 -12.10 -18.88 4.21
C ASN A 9 -13.25 -18.37 5.10
N GLU A 10 -13.45 -18.94 6.28
CA GLU A 10 -14.58 -18.62 7.13
C GLU A 10 -14.31 -17.50 8.13
N GLU A 11 -13.06 -17.37 8.60
CA GLU A 11 -12.71 -16.38 9.61
C GLU A 11 -11.74 -15.32 9.07
N TYR A 12 -10.59 -15.75 8.55
CA TYR A 12 -9.50 -14.84 8.19
C TYR A 12 -9.84 -13.95 6.99
N LEU A 13 -10.31 -14.52 5.90
CA LEU A 13 -10.56 -13.80 4.66
C LEU A 13 -11.68 -12.75 4.77
N PRO A 14 -12.86 -13.06 5.37
CA PRO A 14 -13.90 -12.05 5.57
C PRO A 14 -13.46 -10.90 6.48
N PHE A 15 -12.71 -11.21 7.53
CA PHE A 15 -12.11 -10.22 8.42
C PHE A 15 -11.18 -9.28 7.63
N MET A 16 -10.24 -9.84 6.89
CA MET A 16 -9.27 -9.06 6.12
C MET A 16 -9.92 -8.22 5.02
N ILE A 17 -10.95 -8.74 4.33
CA ILE A 17 -11.69 -7.96 3.33
C ILE A 17 -12.41 -6.78 3.98
N ARG A 18 -13.07 -6.98 5.13
CA ARG A 18 -13.79 -5.91 5.83
C ARG A 18 -12.85 -4.80 6.28
N TYR A 19 -11.76 -5.17 6.96
CA TYR A 19 -10.78 -4.19 7.44
C TYR A 19 -9.97 -3.58 6.31
N GLY A 20 -9.64 -4.35 5.27
CA GLY A 20 -8.98 -3.86 4.08
C GLY A 20 -9.79 -2.77 3.37
N ARG A 21 -11.09 -2.98 3.18
CA ARG A 21 -11.98 -1.97 2.61
C ARG A 21 -12.07 -0.72 3.47
N LEU A 22 -12.20 -0.88 4.79
CA LEU A 22 -12.27 0.25 5.72
C LEU A 22 -10.98 1.08 5.68
N THR A 23 -9.83 0.44 5.81
CA THR A 23 -8.53 1.12 5.82
C THR A 23 -8.21 1.78 4.48
N LEU A 24 -8.53 1.14 3.36
CA LEU A 24 -8.38 1.77 2.04
C LEU A 24 -9.29 3.00 1.89
N SER A 25 -10.55 2.90 2.32
CA SER A 25 -11.46 4.05 2.27
C SER A 25 -10.95 5.21 3.13
N LEU A 26 -10.46 4.94 4.34
CA LEU A 26 -9.82 5.94 5.19
C LEU A 26 -8.54 6.51 4.56
N GLY A 27 -7.74 5.68 3.90
CA GLY A 27 -6.56 6.10 3.16
C GLY A 27 -6.88 7.07 2.02
N ILE A 28 -7.94 6.79 1.25
CA ILE A 28 -8.41 7.69 0.19
C ILE A 28 -8.86 9.04 0.78
N ILE A 29 -9.64 9.03 1.86
CA ILE A 29 -10.06 10.25 2.55
C ILE A 29 -8.84 11.03 3.04
N ALA A 30 -7.90 10.37 3.71
CA ALA A 30 -6.68 10.98 4.21
C ALA A 30 -5.82 11.60 3.09
N ALA A 31 -5.77 10.99 1.92
CA ALA A 31 -5.05 11.52 0.76
C ALA A 31 -5.65 12.82 0.22
N LEU A 32 -6.94 13.08 0.42
CA LEU A 32 -7.60 14.32 0.01
C LEU A 32 -7.37 15.47 1.01
N VAL A 33 -7.05 15.17 2.27
CA VAL A 33 -6.91 16.16 3.35
C VAL A 33 -5.93 17.29 3.02
N PRO A 34 -4.70 17.04 2.50
CA PRO A 34 -3.77 18.12 2.16
C PRO A 34 -4.34 19.09 1.12
N GLY A 35 -5.01 18.57 0.08
CA GLY A 35 -5.65 19.39 -0.94
C GLY A 35 -6.80 20.25 -0.36
N ILE A 36 -7.60 19.67 0.51
CA ILE A 36 -8.70 20.37 1.21
C ILE A 36 -8.14 21.49 2.10
N ILE A 37 -7.10 21.21 2.88
CA ILE A 37 -6.46 22.20 3.74
C ILE A 37 -5.89 23.37 2.92
N LEU A 38 -5.18 23.07 1.83
CA LEU A 38 -4.62 24.10 0.95
C LEU A 38 -5.71 24.97 0.32
N SER A 39 -6.80 24.36 -0.14
CA SER A 39 -7.89 25.08 -0.82
C SER A 39 -8.71 25.92 0.15
N PHE A 40 -9.16 25.35 1.26
CA PHE A 40 -10.09 26.02 2.18
C PHE A 40 -9.38 26.72 3.35
N GLY A 41 -8.24 26.21 3.81
CA GLY A 41 -7.49 26.78 4.92
C GLY A 41 -6.58 27.93 4.48
N PHE A 42 -5.91 27.78 3.36
CA PHE A 42 -4.95 28.75 2.85
C PHE A 42 -5.48 29.56 1.65
N GLY A 43 -6.69 29.25 1.14
CA GLY A 43 -7.27 29.95 0.00
C GLY A 43 -6.54 29.71 -1.33
N ILE A 44 -5.68 28.70 -1.40
CA ILE A 44 -4.91 28.36 -2.60
C ILE A 44 -5.75 27.43 -3.47
N MET A 45 -6.57 28.01 -4.33
CA MET A 45 -7.38 27.25 -5.28
C MET A 45 -6.80 27.33 -6.69
N PRO A 46 -6.36 26.21 -7.28
CA PRO A 46 -5.98 26.20 -8.69
C PRO A 46 -7.21 26.42 -9.59
N PRO A 47 -7.04 27.01 -10.77
CA PRO A 47 -8.15 27.14 -11.73
C PRO A 47 -8.67 25.75 -12.12
N ILE A 48 -9.98 25.62 -12.28
CA ILE A 48 -10.66 24.36 -12.58
C ILE A 48 -10.08 23.70 -13.83
N SER A 49 -9.71 24.48 -14.84
CA SER A 49 -9.07 23.98 -16.07
C SER A 49 -7.75 23.25 -15.80
N ALA A 50 -6.90 23.82 -14.92
CA ALA A 50 -5.64 23.19 -14.54
C ALA A 50 -5.88 21.91 -13.70
N LEU A 51 -6.86 21.94 -12.82
CA LEU A 51 -7.24 20.77 -12.01
C LEU A 51 -7.72 19.62 -12.90
N LEU A 52 -8.60 19.90 -13.86
CA LEU A 52 -9.10 18.90 -14.79
C LEU A 52 -7.99 18.37 -15.71
N ALA A 53 -7.16 19.27 -16.28
CA ALA A 53 -6.07 18.86 -17.15
C ALA A 53 -5.05 17.96 -16.43
N SER A 54 -4.62 18.33 -15.22
CA SER A 54 -3.69 17.50 -14.43
C SER A 54 -4.31 16.18 -13.97
N THR A 55 -5.58 16.18 -13.59
CA THR A 55 -6.28 14.95 -13.23
C THR A 55 -6.37 14.00 -14.42
N MET A 56 -6.79 14.50 -15.59
CA MET A 56 -6.87 13.70 -16.82
C MET A 56 -5.49 13.14 -17.23
N ALA A 57 -4.45 13.96 -17.14
CA ALA A 57 -3.08 13.51 -17.44
C ALA A 57 -2.63 12.36 -16.50
N ILE A 58 -2.82 12.52 -15.19
CA ILE A 58 -2.45 11.50 -14.19
C ILE A 58 -3.28 10.23 -14.37
N VAL A 59 -4.60 10.36 -14.54
CA VAL A 59 -5.48 9.21 -14.73
C VAL A 59 -5.12 8.46 -16.01
N SER A 60 -4.89 9.14 -17.12
CA SER A 60 -4.53 8.51 -18.40
C SER A 60 -3.20 7.76 -18.31
N MET A 61 -2.22 8.33 -17.61
CA MET A 61 -0.92 7.70 -17.41
C MET A 61 -0.99 6.49 -16.47
N SER A 62 -1.83 6.56 -15.45
CA SER A 62 -1.88 5.54 -14.39
C SER A 62 -2.94 4.46 -14.61
N ALA A 63 -3.95 4.71 -15.48
CA ALA A 63 -5.06 3.79 -15.69
C ALA A 63 -4.65 2.35 -16.05
N PRO A 64 -3.66 2.10 -16.92
CA PRO A 64 -3.22 0.73 -17.19
C PRO A 64 -2.72 0.01 -15.93
N ASN A 65 -1.97 0.71 -15.06
CA ASN A 65 -1.39 0.13 -13.86
C ASN A 65 -2.48 -0.25 -12.84
N TYR A 66 -3.55 0.54 -12.74
CA TYR A 66 -4.68 0.21 -11.83
C TYR A 66 -5.39 -1.09 -12.17
N ILE A 67 -5.26 -1.57 -13.40
CA ILE A 67 -5.83 -2.86 -13.83
C ILE A 67 -4.76 -3.95 -13.79
N ILE A 68 -3.58 -3.66 -14.35
CA ILE A 68 -2.51 -4.66 -14.50
C ILE A 68 -1.94 -5.08 -13.15
N GLU A 69 -1.69 -4.12 -12.25
CA GLU A 69 -1.06 -4.42 -10.95
C GLU A 69 -1.90 -5.36 -10.07
N PRO A 70 -3.20 -5.11 -9.81
CA PRO A 70 -4.01 -6.03 -9.02
C PRO A 70 -4.10 -7.43 -9.63
N VAL A 71 -4.26 -7.51 -10.95
CA VAL A 71 -4.37 -8.80 -11.65
C VAL A 71 -3.05 -9.57 -11.59
N SER A 72 -1.90 -8.88 -11.74
CA SER A 72 -0.58 -9.51 -11.75
C SER A 72 -0.10 -9.92 -10.35
N TYR A 73 -0.41 -9.12 -9.32
CA TYR A 73 0.17 -9.32 -7.99
C TYR A 73 -0.73 -10.11 -7.04
N SER A 74 -2.07 -10.06 -7.21
CA SER A 74 -2.99 -10.74 -6.30
C SER A 74 -2.81 -12.26 -6.22
N PRO A 75 -2.41 -12.99 -7.28
CA PRO A 75 -2.13 -14.41 -7.16
C PRO A 75 -0.94 -14.73 -6.24
N ILE A 76 0.03 -13.83 -6.16
CA ILE A 76 1.24 -14.00 -5.35
C ILE A 76 0.99 -13.51 -3.92
N LEU A 77 0.40 -12.33 -3.80
CA LEU A 77 0.20 -11.66 -2.51
C LEU A 77 -0.98 -12.20 -1.71
N GLY A 78 -1.94 -12.82 -2.41
CA GLY A 78 -3.25 -13.11 -1.86
C GLY A 78 -4.10 -11.84 -1.68
N ILE A 79 -5.39 -12.00 -1.36
CA ILE A 79 -6.31 -10.86 -1.18
C ILE A 79 -5.85 -9.93 -0.03
N PRO A 80 -5.52 -10.44 1.17
CA PRO A 80 -5.07 -9.59 2.28
C PRO A 80 -3.78 -8.83 1.96
N GLY A 81 -2.78 -9.52 1.41
CA GLY A 81 -1.51 -8.92 1.01
C GLY A 81 -1.69 -7.83 -0.05
N THR A 82 -2.63 -8.03 -0.98
CA THR A 82 -2.97 -7.03 -2.00
C THR A 82 -3.53 -5.76 -1.35
N TYR A 83 -4.52 -5.85 -0.45
CA TYR A 83 -5.04 -4.68 0.27
C TYR A 83 -3.95 -3.91 1.02
N MET A 84 -3.10 -4.63 1.77
CA MET A 84 -2.00 -4.01 2.52
C MET A 84 -0.97 -3.34 1.59
N SER A 85 -0.67 -3.96 0.47
CA SER A 85 0.30 -3.46 -0.50
C SER A 85 -0.20 -2.18 -1.19
N PHE A 86 -1.46 -2.14 -1.60
CA PHE A 86 -2.06 -0.93 -2.18
C PHE A 86 -2.16 0.22 -1.18
N LEU A 87 -2.48 -0.06 0.08
CA LEU A 87 -2.52 0.96 1.13
C LEU A 87 -1.13 1.53 1.45
N SER A 88 -0.11 0.68 1.49
CA SER A 88 1.24 1.06 1.90
C SER A 88 2.14 1.52 0.75
N GLY A 89 1.75 1.27 -0.50
CA GLY A 89 2.51 1.62 -1.70
C GLY A 89 3.80 0.82 -1.89
N ASN A 90 4.55 1.19 -2.94
CA ASN A 90 5.84 0.57 -3.32
C ASN A 90 5.75 -0.96 -3.51
N ILE A 91 4.73 -1.39 -4.27
CA ILE A 91 4.38 -2.80 -4.40
C ILE A 91 5.49 -3.57 -5.11
N SER A 92 5.86 -3.16 -6.30
CA SER A 92 6.80 -3.87 -7.17
C SER A 92 8.21 -3.96 -6.59
N ASN A 93 8.70 -2.88 -5.98
CA ASN A 93 10.10 -2.79 -5.53
C ASN A 93 10.31 -3.31 -4.10
N MET A 94 9.25 -3.36 -3.28
CA MET A 94 9.40 -3.73 -1.87
C MET A 94 8.42 -4.80 -1.41
N ARG A 95 7.11 -4.60 -1.59
CA ARG A 95 6.10 -5.53 -1.03
C ARG A 95 6.16 -6.90 -1.68
N LEU A 96 6.23 -6.95 -2.99
CA LEU A 96 6.30 -8.20 -3.74
C LEU A 96 7.59 -9.00 -3.44
N PRO A 97 8.80 -8.42 -3.50
CA PRO A 97 10.01 -9.14 -3.10
C PRO A 97 9.99 -9.63 -1.66
N CYS A 98 9.50 -8.82 -0.70
CA CYS A 98 9.40 -9.23 0.70
C CYS A 98 8.40 -10.38 0.90
N SER A 99 7.27 -10.34 0.20
CA SER A 99 6.28 -11.42 0.19
C SER A 99 6.88 -12.72 -0.31
N ILE A 100 7.53 -12.70 -1.49
CA ILE A 100 8.16 -13.88 -2.09
C ILE A 100 9.28 -14.43 -1.18
N ALA A 101 10.08 -13.55 -0.59
CA ALA A 101 11.14 -13.96 0.34
C ALA A 101 10.56 -14.64 1.59
N ALA A 102 9.47 -14.11 2.15
CA ALA A 102 8.79 -14.70 3.30
C ALA A 102 8.17 -16.06 2.96
N GLN A 103 7.49 -16.19 1.82
CA GLN A 103 6.93 -17.47 1.35
C GLN A 103 8.02 -18.51 1.14
N LYS A 104 9.14 -18.13 0.53
CA LYS A 104 10.29 -19.01 0.32
C LYS A 104 10.93 -19.45 1.64
N ALA A 105 11.09 -18.55 2.60
CA ALA A 105 11.64 -18.86 3.92
C ALA A 105 10.73 -19.79 4.75
N ALA A 106 9.42 -19.71 4.53
CA ALA A 106 8.44 -20.59 5.18
C ALA A 106 8.14 -21.87 4.39
N GLU A 107 8.81 -22.08 3.24
CA GLU A 107 8.61 -23.25 2.37
C GLU A 107 7.16 -23.44 1.94
N VAL A 108 6.44 -22.34 1.69
CA VAL A 108 5.05 -22.34 1.21
C VAL A 108 4.96 -21.83 -0.23
N GLU A 109 3.98 -22.33 -0.98
CA GLU A 109 3.78 -21.95 -2.37
C GLU A 109 2.90 -20.70 -2.49
N SER A 110 3.24 -19.82 -3.44
CA SER A 110 2.40 -18.68 -3.82
C SER A 110 1.05 -19.17 -4.36
N GLY A 111 -0.03 -18.45 -4.06
CA GLY A 111 -1.37 -18.81 -4.51
C GLY A 111 -2.10 -19.81 -3.60
N THR A 112 -1.45 -20.31 -2.55
CA THR A 112 -2.08 -21.15 -1.52
C THR A 112 -2.62 -20.28 -0.37
N GLU A 113 -3.49 -20.85 0.46
CA GLU A 113 -4.00 -20.16 1.66
C GLU A 113 -2.86 -19.84 2.65
N GLU A 114 -1.97 -20.80 2.86
CA GLU A 114 -0.77 -20.65 3.68
C GLU A 114 0.17 -19.58 3.10
N GLY A 115 0.39 -19.62 1.79
CA GLY A 115 1.19 -18.63 1.06
C GLY A 115 0.62 -17.23 1.19
N SER A 116 -0.71 -17.06 1.18
CA SER A 116 -1.39 -15.78 1.38
C SER A 116 -1.19 -15.21 2.79
N ILE A 117 -1.25 -16.07 3.82
CA ILE A 117 -1.01 -15.66 5.22
C ILE A 117 0.45 -15.21 5.39
N ILE A 118 1.40 -16.02 4.93
CA ILE A 118 2.84 -15.72 5.04
C ILE A 118 3.21 -14.45 4.24
N SER A 119 2.63 -14.29 3.04
CA SER A 119 2.75 -13.07 2.26
C SER A 119 2.32 -11.83 3.05
N THR A 120 1.16 -11.90 3.69
CA THR A 120 0.61 -10.80 4.51
C THR A 120 1.56 -10.44 5.66
N ILE A 121 2.15 -11.42 6.34
CA ILE A 121 3.13 -11.21 7.40
C ILE A 121 4.40 -10.55 6.84
N GLY A 122 4.94 -11.05 5.73
CA GLY A 122 6.11 -10.48 5.07
C GLY A 122 5.91 -9.02 4.67
N ILE A 123 4.73 -8.70 4.13
CA ILE A 123 4.34 -7.33 3.78
C ILE A 123 4.25 -6.46 5.04
N ALA A 124 3.61 -6.93 6.11
CA ALA A 124 3.48 -6.19 7.37
C ALA A 124 4.85 -5.82 7.95
N VAL A 125 5.78 -6.77 8.01
CA VAL A 125 7.16 -6.53 8.45
C VAL A 125 7.84 -5.51 7.54
N SER A 126 7.70 -5.61 6.23
CA SER A 126 8.29 -4.67 5.28
C SER A 126 7.76 -3.23 5.46
N ILE A 127 6.49 -3.08 5.84
CA ILE A 127 5.87 -1.77 6.15
C ILE A 127 6.52 -1.16 7.39
N LEU A 128 6.66 -1.94 8.47
CA LEU A 128 7.27 -1.47 9.71
C LEU A 128 8.73 -1.04 9.48
N VAL A 129 9.51 -1.83 8.76
CA VAL A 129 10.90 -1.49 8.41
C VAL A 129 10.94 -0.20 7.58
N ASN A 130 10.09 -0.08 6.56
CA ASN A 130 10.04 1.09 5.70
C ASN A 130 9.69 2.37 6.49
N ILE A 131 8.66 2.33 7.34
CA ILE A 131 8.27 3.46 8.18
C ILE A 131 9.42 3.84 9.13
N SER A 132 10.09 2.85 9.74
CA SER A 132 11.23 3.10 10.63
C SER A 132 12.38 3.81 9.90
N ILE A 133 12.75 3.33 8.72
CA ILE A 133 13.81 3.94 7.91
C ILE A 133 13.43 5.36 7.49
N LEU A 134 12.20 5.58 7.03
CA LEU A 134 11.71 6.90 6.64
C LEU A 134 11.71 7.86 7.84
N THR A 135 11.24 7.41 9.00
CA THR A 135 11.21 8.22 10.23
C THR A 135 12.62 8.64 10.64
N ILE A 136 13.56 7.69 10.67
CA ILE A 136 14.97 7.98 10.97
C ILE A 136 15.54 8.95 9.92
N GLY A 137 15.26 8.71 8.63
CA GLY A 137 15.73 9.58 7.54
C GLY A 137 15.22 11.02 7.67
N VAL A 138 13.96 11.22 8.04
CA VAL A 138 13.38 12.56 8.27
C VAL A 138 14.02 13.26 9.47
N ILE A 139 14.19 12.55 10.60
CA ILE A 139 14.81 13.10 11.82
C ILE A 139 16.27 13.51 11.54
N LEU A 140 17.05 12.61 10.94
CA LEU A 140 18.45 12.89 10.62
C LEU A 140 18.60 13.93 9.51
N GLY A 141 17.77 13.86 8.47
CA GLY A 141 17.78 14.81 7.37
C GLY A 141 17.47 16.23 7.81
N GLY A 142 16.48 16.44 8.68
CA GLY A 142 16.19 17.72 9.27
C GLY A 142 17.37 18.29 10.06
N SER A 143 18.08 17.44 10.81
CA SER A 143 19.26 17.84 11.58
C SER A 143 20.47 18.19 10.71
N VAL A 144 20.62 17.55 9.56
CA VAL A 144 21.69 17.82 8.58
C VAL A 144 21.40 19.11 7.82
N LEU A 145 20.18 19.26 7.30
CA LEU A 145 19.75 20.44 6.55
C LEU A 145 19.89 21.73 7.36
N SER A 146 19.61 21.69 8.66
CA SER A 146 19.75 22.85 9.54
C SER A 146 21.22 23.32 9.74
N LYS A 147 22.19 22.49 9.37
CA LYS A 147 23.63 22.78 9.49
C LYS A 147 24.29 23.20 8.17
N ILE A 148 23.56 23.15 7.06
CA ILE A 148 24.07 23.60 5.75
C ILE A 148 23.85 25.12 5.67
N PRO A 149 24.91 25.93 5.57
CA PRO A 149 24.79 27.38 5.39
C PRO A 149 24.14 27.63 4.02
N ALA A 150 23.22 28.60 3.99
CA ALA A 150 22.52 29.06 2.80
C ALA A 150 23.45 29.74 1.80
#